data_0a8f990096e00c4a761e88de2b07724b
#
_entry.id   0a8f990096e00c4a761e88de2b07724b
#
_cell.length_a   1.000
_cell.length_b   1.000
_cell.length_c   1.000
_cell.angle_alpha   90.00
_cell.angle_beta   90.00
_cell.angle_gamma   90.00
#
_symmetry.space_group_name_H-M   'P 1'
#
loop_
_entity.id
_entity.type
_entity.pdbx_description
1 polymer ?
#
loop_
_entity_poly.entity_id
_entity_poly.type
_entity_poly.pdbx_seq_one_letter_code
_entity_poly.pdbx_strand_id
1 'polypeptide(L)' 'MQFMGVFFTHSGAIKYHRYLNSLEITNETMPVPRKLSSNCGIGVKFTTDKDINDMITEDIEKMFKIEDNNYMEVYDCN' A
#
# COMPACT_ATOMS: atom_id res chain seq x y z
N MET A 1 11.16 -3.64 5.99
CA MET A 1 10.33 -2.44 6.26
C MET A 1 8.89 -2.72 5.92
N GLN A 2 7.99 -2.15 6.70
CA GLN A 2 6.55 -2.31 6.47
C GLN A 2 5.98 -1.10 5.77
N PHE A 3 5.03 -1.35 4.88
CA PHE A 3 4.35 -0.32 4.12
C PHE A 3 2.85 -0.57 4.07
N MET A 4 2.10 0.50 3.85
CA MET A 4 0.66 0.44 3.60
C MET A 4 0.37 1.21 2.31
N GLY A 5 -0.13 0.50 1.31
CA GLY A 5 -0.59 1.13 0.07
C GLY A 5 -2.07 1.47 0.16
N VAL A 6 -2.43 2.64 -0.32
CA VAL A 6 -3.80 3.11 -0.40
C VAL A 6 -4.13 3.33 -1.86
N PHE A 7 -5.33 2.94 -2.29
CA PHE A 7 -5.65 2.82 -3.72
C PHE A 7 -6.87 3.65 -4.09
N PHE A 8 -6.96 4.00 -5.37
CA PHE A 8 -8.11 4.74 -5.89
C PHE A 8 -9.37 3.87 -5.94
N THR A 9 -9.19 2.57 -6.24
CA THR A 9 -10.31 1.64 -6.39
C THR A 9 -10.06 0.34 -5.66
N HIS A 10 -11.16 -0.36 -5.36
CA HIS A 10 -11.12 -1.68 -4.76
C HIS A 10 -10.36 -2.67 -5.66
N SER A 11 -10.66 -2.64 -6.97
CA SER A 11 -9.99 -3.53 -7.92
C SER A 11 -8.49 -3.24 -8.01
N GLY A 12 -8.09 -1.98 -7.86
CA GLY A 12 -6.67 -1.61 -7.83
C GLY A 12 -5.95 -2.23 -6.65
N ALA A 13 -6.60 -2.25 -5.48
CA ALA A 13 -6.03 -2.89 -4.29
C ALA A 13 -5.84 -4.39 -4.50
N ILE A 14 -6.84 -5.07 -5.08
CA ILE A 14 -6.75 -6.50 -5.36
C ILE A 14 -5.67 -6.79 -6.40
N LYS A 15 -5.56 -5.96 -7.41
CA LYS A 15 -4.53 -6.09 -8.43
C LYS A 15 -3.13 -5.98 -7.82
N TYR A 16 -2.95 -5.03 -6.91
CA TYR A 16 -1.67 -4.84 -6.23
C TYR A 16 -1.34 -6.02 -5.30
N HIS A 17 -2.35 -6.54 -4.60
CA HIS A 17 -2.20 -7.73 -3.77
C HIS A 17 -1.66 -8.90 -4.61
N ARG A 18 -2.22 -9.13 -5.80
CA ARG A 18 -1.76 -10.18 -6.71
C ARG A 18 -0.35 -9.92 -7.21
N TYR A 19 -0.03 -8.67 -7.49
CA TYR A 19 1.31 -8.27 -7.92
C TYR A 19 2.34 -8.64 -6.84
N LEU A 20 2.06 -8.29 -5.58
CA LEU A 20 2.96 -8.61 -4.47
C LEU A 20 3.10 -10.13 -4.29
N ASN A 21 2.01 -10.87 -4.45
CA ASN A 21 2.06 -12.33 -4.38
C ASN A 21 2.97 -12.90 -5.47
N SER A 22 2.94 -12.33 -6.67
CA SER A 22 3.80 -12.79 -7.77
C SER A 22 5.28 -12.54 -7.48
N LEU A 23 5.58 -11.57 -6.63
CA LEU A 23 6.95 -11.27 -6.19
C LEU A 23 7.32 -12.03 -4.91
N GLU A 24 6.42 -12.88 -4.41
CA GLU A 24 6.60 -13.63 -3.16
C GLU A 24 6.79 -12.70 -1.96
N ILE A 25 6.13 -11.54 -1.98
CA ILE A 25 6.16 -10.58 -0.87
C ILE A 25 4.96 -10.83 0.02
N THR A 26 5.21 -11.07 1.30
CA THR A 26 4.15 -11.25 2.30
C THR A 26 3.32 -9.98 2.40
N ASN A 27 2.01 -10.12 2.25
CA ASN A 27 1.11 -8.97 2.25
C ASN A 27 -0.29 -9.40 2.68
N GLU A 28 -1.09 -8.42 3.07
CA GLU A 28 -2.50 -8.65 3.40
C GLU A 28 -3.33 -7.44 3.02
N THR A 29 -4.56 -7.70 2.57
CA THR A 29 -5.54 -6.64 2.35
C THR A 29 -6.24 -6.37 3.67
N MET A 30 -6.55 -5.11 3.94
CA MET A 30 -7.19 -4.73 5.19
C MET A 30 -7.88 -3.38 5.05
N PRO A 31 -8.83 -3.07 5.94
CA PRO A 31 -9.44 -1.74 5.94
C PRO A 31 -8.37 -0.68 6.20
N VAL A 32 -8.46 0.44 5.50
CA VAL A 32 -7.54 1.56 5.73
C VAL A 32 -7.88 2.22 7.07
N PRO A 33 -6.88 2.45 7.94
CA PRO A 33 -7.13 3.18 9.19
C PRO A 33 -7.76 4.55 8.91
N ARG A 34 -8.66 4.99 9.80
CA ARG A 34 -9.38 6.25 9.61
C ARG A 34 -8.48 7.47 9.46
N LYS A 35 -7.32 7.46 10.11
CA LYS A 35 -6.38 8.57 10.02
C LYS A 35 -5.71 8.68 8.65
N LEU A 36 -5.81 7.64 7.84
CA LEU A 36 -5.35 7.65 6.45
C LEU A 36 -6.58 7.73 5.57
N SER A 37 -6.75 8.82 4.85
CA SER A 37 -7.91 8.95 3.96
C SER A 37 -7.72 8.09 2.72
N SER A 38 -8.81 7.48 2.25
CA SER A 38 -8.79 6.64 1.06
C SER A 38 -10.16 6.65 0.40
N ASN A 39 -10.17 6.68 -0.92
CA ASN A 39 -11.41 6.61 -1.68
C ASN A 39 -12.04 5.22 -1.67
N CYS A 40 -11.24 4.15 -1.60
CA CYS A 40 -11.78 2.81 -1.69
C CYS A 40 -11.91 2.08 -0.34
N GLY A 41 -11.31 2.62 0.71
CA GLY A 41 -11.41 2.04 2.06
C GLY A 41 -10.58 0.79 2.30
N ILE A 42 -9.93 0.25 1.28
CA ILE A 42 -9.08 -0.94 1.40
C ILE A 42 -7.63 -0.58 1.12
N GLY A 43 -6.73 -1.07 1.98
CA GLY A 43 -5.30 -0.93 1.77
C GLY A 43 -4.63 -2.30 1.69
N VAL A 44 -3.38 -2.30 1.28
CA VAL A 44 -2.53 -3.49 1.28
C VAL A 44 -1.31 -3.20 2.13
N LYS A 45 -1.17 -3.99 3.19
CA LYS A 45 -0.01 -3.90 4.09
C LYS A 45 0.99 -4.96 3.68
N PHE A 46 2.25 -4.60 3.59
CA PHE A 46 3.28 -5.55 3.16
C PHE A 46 4.64 -5.20 3.76
N THR A 47 5.53 -6.18 3.72
CA THR A 47 6.89 -6.05 4.23
C THR A 47 7.87 -6.33 3.08
N THR A 48 8.81 -5.43 2.85
CA THR A 48 9.83 -5.64 1.81
C THR A 48 11.09 -4.85 2.13
N ASP A 49 12.21 -5.32 1.61
CA ASP A 49 13.49 -4.61 1.64
C ASP A 49 13.79 -3.92 0.32
N LYS A 50 12.90 -4.10 -0.68
CA LYS A 50 13.07 -3.47 -1.99
C LYS A 50 12.85 -1.97 -1.90
N ASP A 51 13.40 -1.22 -2.86
CA ASP A 51 13.15 0.21 -2.97
C ASP A 51 11.69 0.43 -3.31
N ILE A 52 10.96 1.14 -2.44
CA ILE A 52 9.54 1.36 -2.63
C ILE A 52 9.25 2.15 -3.92
N ASN A 53 10.17 2.96 -4.38
CA ASN A 53 10.00 3.72 -5.62
C ASN A 53 9.85 2.81 -6.84
N ASP A 54 10.42 1.60 -6.78
CA ASP A 54 10.30 0.61 -7.85
C ASP A 54 8.98 -0.16 -7.77
N MET A 55 8.20 0.07 -6.72
CA MET A 55 6.96 -0.67 -6.46
C MET A 55 5.71 0.21 -6.57
N ILE A 56 5.87 1.44 -7.01
CA ILE A 56 4.75 2.34 -7.22
C ILE A 56 4.11 2.02 -8.56
N THR A 57 2.80 1.76 -8.56
CA THR A 57 2.03 1.50 -9.77
C THR A 57 0.94 2.57 -9.93
N GLU A 58 0.31 2.60 -11.09
CA GLU A 58 -0.74 3.59 -11.38
C GLU A 58 -1.98 3.44 -10.51
N ASP A 59 -2.17 2.29 -9.87
CA ASP A 59 -3.32 2.05 -9.00
C ASP A 59 -3.17 2.66 -7.61
N ILE A 60 -1.96 3.06 -7.25
CA ILE A 60 -1.66 3.56 -5.91
C ILE A 60 -1.99 5.05 -5.80
N GLU A 61 -2.83 5.38 -4.83
CA GLU A 61 -3.12 6.76 -4.48
C GLU A 61 -2.04 7.33 -3.56
N LYS A 62 -1.74 6.61 -2.51
CA LYS A 62 -0.70 6.99 -1.54
C LYS A 62 0.02 5.76 -1.02
N MET A 63 1.25 5.94 -0.60
CA MET A 63 2.03 4.88 0.05
C MET A 63 2.57 5.42 1.36
N PHE A 64 2.42 4.63 2.42
CA PHE A 64 2.91 4.98 3.76
C PHE A 64 3.94 3.96 4.22
N LYS A 65 4.98 4.46 4.87
CA LYS A 65 5.92 3.60 5.58
C LYS A 65 5.44 3.49 7.03
N ILE A 66 5.48 2.29 7.58
CA ILE A 66 5.02 2.05 8.95
C ILE A 66 6.24 1.86 9.86
N GLU A 67 6.37 2.71 10.87
CA GLU A 67 7.43 2.62 11.88
C GLU A 67 6.82 2.90 13.25
N ASP A 68 7.04 2.00 14.22
CA ASP A 68 6.57 2.15 15.61
C ASP A 68 5.08 2.51 15.67
N ASN A 69 4.27 1.85 14.84
CA ASN A 69 2.82 2.08 14.72
C ASN A 69 2.46 3.47 14.17
N ASN A 70 3.43 4.19 13.63
CA ASN A 70 3.19 5.47 12.97
C ASN A 70 3.24 5.28 11.46
N TYR A 71 2.41 6.07 10.76
CA TYR A 71 2.35 6.06 9.29
C TYR A 71 3.02 7.32 8.76
N MET A 72 4.02 7.13 7.91
CA MET A 72 4.74 8.23 7.28
C MET A 72 4.49 8.18 5.78
N GLU A 73 3.90 9.22 5.21
CA GLU A 73 3.62 9.26 3.78
C GLU A 73 4.93 9.34 3.01
N VAL A 74 5.15 8.37 2.11
CA VAL A 74 6.35 8.32 1.27
C VAL A 74 6.03 8.51 -0.21
N TYR A 75 4.76 8.48 -0.58
CA TYR A 75 4.32 8.72 -1.94
C TYR A 75 2.89 9.23 -1.94
N ASP A 76 2.61 10.24 -2.76
CA ASP A 76 1.28 10.77 -3.00
C ASP A 76 1.21 11.11 -4.49
N CYS A 77 0.27 10.51 -5.21
CA CYS A 77 0.16 10.71 -6.64
C CYS A 77 -0.47 12.07 -7.01
N ASN A 78 -1.00 12.80 -6.03
CA ASN A 78 -1.61 14.11 -6.29
C ASN A 78 -0.55 15.20 -6.39
#